data_e6ae14d5733455a242f1dc350a119076
#
_entry.id   e6ae14d5733455a242f1dc350a119076
#
_cell.length_a   1.000
_cell.length_b   1.000
_cell.length_c   1.000
_cell.angle_alpha   90.00
_cell.angle_beta   90.00
_cell.angle_gamma   90.00
#
_symmetry.space_group_name_H-M   'P 1'
#
loop_
_entity.id
_entity.type
_entity.pdbx_description
1 polymer ?
#
loop_
_entity_poly.entity_id
_entity_poly.type
_entity_poly.pdbx_seq_one_letter_code
_entity_poly.pdbx_strand_id
1 'polypeptide(L)'
;MTLQLLLVLGATLLATVFAEPKFIQFMRMNQFGQTTLEDGLSWHKAKSGTPTMGGFIFLMMIGIVSLVLGGLFGHFNFTLLSGVIGFVFFGGIGFFDDFIKVFRKQNQGLKSHQKFVLQLLGSAVFVALFLLSGRAPLIYLPFIGEVHNLVLFSIFTIIWITGFSNAVNLTDGLDGLATSTSIVAYGTYAFLALHSKQVEIAFFCFSVVGGLIGFLMFNWKPAKIFMGDVGSLALGAGLAIISLMLHHEWSLLGIGIVFVLETASVIIQVTSFKLTGKRVFKMSPIHHHFEMCGWKEVKIVLVFSLVGLIGTLITLVLI
;
A
#
# COMPACT_ATOMS: atom_id res chain seq x y z
N MET A 1 23.96 -4.44 12.49
CA MET A 1 22.64 -4.76 11.89
C MET A 1 21.50 -4.00 12.55
N THR A 2 21.14 -4.21 13.81
CA THR A 2 20.02 -3.50 14.47
C THR A 2 20.14 -1.97 14.37
N LEU A 3 21.33 -1.41 14.59
CA LEU A 3 21.55 0.04 14.47
C LEU A 3 21.31 0.53 13.03
N GLN A 4 21.72 -0.22 12.00
CA GLN A 4 21.50 0.14 10.59
C GLN A 4 20.01 0.19 10.24
N LEU A 5 19.21 -0.78 10.75
CA LEU A 5 17.76 -0.81 10.55
C LEU A 5 17.06 0.37 11.25
N LEU A 6 17.49 0.71 12.46
CA LEU A 6 16.98 1.88 13.18
C LEU A 6 17.38 3.18 12.47
N LEU A 7 18.59 3.25 11.92
CA LEU A 7 19.04 4.42 11.15
C LEU A 7 18.22 4.61 9.88
N VAL A 8 17.92 3.54 9.12
CA VAL A 8 17.10 3.66 7.91
C VAL A 8 15.66 4.08 8.25
N LEU A 9 15.06 3.50 9.29
CA LEU A 9 13.75 3.91 9.76
C LEU A 9 13.74 5.40 10.16
N GLY A 10 14.67 5.81 11.01
CA GLY A 10 14.77 7.19 11.50
C GLY A 10 15.08 8.18 10.39
N ALA A 11 15.98 7.83 9.45
CA ALA A 11 16.31 8.68 8.32
C ALA A 11 15.12 8.89 7.38
N THR A 12 14.36 7.82 7.06
CA THR A 12 13.17 7.93 6.20
C THR A 12 12.06 8.69 6.89
N LEU A 13 11.84 8.45 8.19
CA LEU A 13 10.88 9.20 8.99
C LEU A 13 11.20 10.69 8.96
N LEU A 14 12.42 11.07 9.31
CA LEU A 14 12.84 12.48 9.35
C LEU A 14 12.77 13.11 7.95
N ALA A 15 13.26 12.43 6.91
CA ALA A 15 13.20 12.92 5.54
C ALA A 15 11.74 13.21 5.12
N THR A 16 10.80 12.31 5.44
CA THR A 16 9.37 12.50 5.16
C THR A 16 8.80 13.66 5.96
N VAL A 17 9.06 13.74 7.27
CA VAL A 17 8.55 14.82 8.13
C VAL A 17 9.04 16.20 7.69
N PHE A 18 10.29 16.32 7.19
CA PHE A 18 10.82 17.59 6.71
C PHE A 18 10.38 17.96 5.28
N ALA A 19 10.12 16.97 4.43
CA ALA A 19 9.72 17.20 3.04
C ALA A 19 8.20 17.45 2.90
N GLU A 20 7.37 16.73 3.63
CA GLU A 20 5.92 16.77 3.53
C GLU A 20 5.31 18.17 3.72
N PRO A 21 5.69 18.99 4.71
CA PRO A 21 5.13 20.33 4.89
C PRO A 21 5.37 21.25 3.68
N LYS A 22 6.55 21.14 3.04
CA LYS A 22 6.88 21.93 1.84
C LYS A 22 6.00 21.52 0.67
N PHE A 23 5.74 20.23 0.52
CA PHE A 23 4.85 19.71 -0.51
C PHE A 23 3.39 20.11 -0.24
N ILE A 24 2.91 20.02 1.00
CA ILE A 24 1.57 20.52 1.39
C ILE A 24 1.42 22.00 1.04
N GLN A 25 2.42 22.82 1.35
CA GLN A 25 2.40 24.23 1.01
C GLN A 25 2.34 24.46 -0.50
N PHE A 26 3.17 23.75 -1.27
CA PHE A 26 3.17 23.80 -2.73
C PHE A 26 1.80 23.44 -3.32
N MET A 27 1.19 22.35 -2.85
CA MET A 27 -0.13 21.90 -3.31
C MET A 27 -1.23 22.93 -2.99
N ARG A 28 -1.18 23.53 -1.80
CA ARG A 28 -2.15 24.57 -1.39
C ARG A 28 -2.00 25.85 -2.21
N MET A 29 -0.77 26.30 -2.45
CA MET A 29 -0.51 27.52 -3.25
C MET A 29 -1.03 27.39 -4.68
N ASN A 30 -1.00 26.19 -5.24
CA ASN A 30 -1.49 25.90 -6.59
C ASN A 30 -2.97 25.44 -6.61
N GLN A 31 -3.66 25.44 -5.46
CA GLN A 31 -5.04 24.97 -5.32
C GLN A 31 -5.25 23.53 -5.82
N PHE A 32 -4.27 22.68 -5.61
CA PHE A 32 -4.29 21.26 -5.97
C PHE A 32 -4.88 20.44 -4.81
N GLY A 33 -6.20 20.53 -4.64
CA GLY A 33 -6.95 19.79 -3.64
C GLY A 33 -7.94 18.83 -4.28
N GLN A 34 -8.34 17.82 -3.52
CA GLN A 34 -9.33 16.86 -3.98
C GLN A 34 -10.71 17.53 -4.09
N THR A 35 -11.36 17.37 -5.24
CA THR A 35 -12.78 17.68 -5.42
C THR A 35 -13.61 16.51 -4.91
N THR A 36 -14.46 16.74 -3.89
CA THR A 36 -15.37 15.68 -3.43
C THR A 36 -16.46 15.45 -4.47
N LEU A 37 -16.80 14.17 -4.68
CA LEU A 37 -17.92 13.77 -5.55
C LEU A 37 -19.24 14.37 -5.01
N GLU A 38 -20.08 14.86 -5.90
CA GLU A 38 -21.40 15.40 -5.53
C GLU A 38 -22.28 14.36 -4.83
N ASP A 39 -22.16 13.10 -5.23
CA ASP A 39 -22.88 11.94 -4.67
C ASP A 39 -22.21 11.32 -3.43
N GLY A 40 -21.08 11.89 -2.94
CA GLY A 40 -20.37 11.43 -1.77
C GLY A 40 -21.12 11.70 -0.46
N LEU A 41 -20.69 11.05 0.64
CA LEU A 41 -21.25 11.28 1.97
C LEU A 41 -21.15 12.76 2.35
N SER A 42 -22.24 13.34 2.84
CA SER A 42 -22.36 14.80 3.08
C SER A 42 -21.27 15.36 4.02
N TRP A 43 -20.80 14.56 4.98
CA TRP A 43 -19.72 14.95 5.89
C TRP A 43 -18.32 14.92 5.25
N HIS A 44 -18.15 14.26 4.09
CA HIS A 44 -16.91 14.31 3.31
C HIS A 44 -16.75 15.64 2.57
N LYS A 45 -17.83 16.43 2.41
CA LYS A 45 -17.74 17.78 1.82
C LYS A 45 -16.81 18.70 2.63
N ALA A 46 -16.71 18.49 3.94
CA ALA A 46 -15.77 19.23 4.79
C ALA A 46 -14.29 18.94 4.47
N LYS A 47 -13.99 17.85 3.76
CA LYS A 47 -12.65 17.46 3.33
C LYS A 47 -12.26 18.06 1.96
N SER A 48 -13.21 18.73 1.27
CA SER A 48 -12.96 19.37 -0.03
C SER A 48 -11.86 20.42 0.10
N GLY A 49 -10.93 20.44 -0.87
CA GLY A 49 -9.78 21.35 -0.85
C GLY A 49 -8.57 20.84 -0.05
N THR A 50 -8.69 19.70 0.66
CA THR A 50 -7.50 19.08 1.26
C THR A 50 -6.55 18.60 0.13
N PRO A 51 -5.26 18.96 0.18
CA PRO A 51 -4.26 18.47 -0.76
C PRO A 51 -4.27 16.94 -0.87
N THR A 52 -3.97 16.42 -2.05
CA THR A 52 -3.78 14.99 -2.30
C THR A 52 -2.36 14.70 -2.79
N MET A 53 -2.05 13.47 -3.17
CA MET A 53 -0.72 13.02 -3.63
C MET A 53 0.37 13.07 -2.55
N GLY A 54 0.06 13.08 -1.26
CA GLY A 54 1.05 13.03 -0.19
C GLY A 54 1.91 11.76 -0.25
N GLY A 55 1.37 10.70 -0.83
CA GLY A 55 2.12 9.49 -1.13
C GLY A 55 3.38 9.70 -1.95
N PHE A 56 3.45 10.75 -2.77
CA PHE A 56 4.63 11.08 -3.58
C PHE A 56 5.87 11.33 -2.71
N ILE A 57 5.72 12.06 -1.61
CA ILE A 57 6.86 12.40 -0.76
C ILE A 57 7.41 11.16 -0.06
N PHE A 58 6.57 10.39 0.64
CA PHE A 58 7.10 9.21 1.32
C PHE A 58 7.61 8.15 0.33
N LEU A 59 6.99 7.99 -0.85
CA LEU A 59 7.48 7.12 -1.92
C LEU A 59 8.92 7.47 -2.31
N MET A 60 9.17 8.76 -2.59
CA MET A 60 10.50 9.26 -2.97
C MET A 60 11.50 9.09 -1.83
N MET A 61 11.12 9.43 -0.59
CA MET A 61 12.03 9.30 0.56
C MET A 61 12.37 7.83 0.85
N ILE A 62 11.39 6.92 0.79
CA ILE A 62 11.62 5.48 0.92
C ILE A 62 12.60 4.99 -0.15
N GLY A 63 12.35 5.33 -1.43
CA GLY A 63 13.21 4.92 -2.53
C GLY A 63 14.64 5.43 -2.37
N ILE A 64 14.81 6.74 -2.14
CA ILE A 64 16.13 7.38 -2.02
C ILE A 64 16.87 6.82 -0.79
N VAL A 65 16.25 6.80 0.38
CA VAL A 65 16.90 6.37 1.63
C VAL A 65 17.25 4.89 1.57
N SER A 66 16.35 4.04 1.05
CA SER A 66 16.64 2.60 0.89
C SER A 66 17.86 2.35 -0.01
N LEU A 67 17.98 3.05 -1.13
CA LEU A 67 19.09 2.85 -2.06
C LEU A 67 20.39 3.47 -1.54
N VAL A 68 20.35 4.69 -0.99
CA VAL A 68 21.54 5.38 -0.48
C VAL A 68 22.12 4.67 0.74
N LEU A 69 21.30 4.41 1.77
CA LEU A 69 21.77 3.72 2.96
C LEU A 69 22.02 2.23 2.71
N GLY A 70 21.25 1.61 1.78
CA GLY A 70 21.55 0.25 1.30
C GLY A 70 22.94 0.16 0.71
N GLY A 71 23.33 1.13 -0.12
CA GLY A 71 24.69 1.21 -0.67
C GLY A 71 25.76 1.46 0.40
N LEU A 72 25.52 2.40 1.31
CA LEU A 72 26.47 2.75 2.38
C LEU A 72 26.71 1.60 3.36
N PHE A 73 25.69 0.80 3.64
CA PHE A 73 25.77 -0.31 4.61
C PHE A 73 26.06 -1.67 3.95
N GLY A 74 26.27 -1.73 2.63
CA GLY A 74 26.60 -2.97 1.92
C GLY A 74 25.40 -3.90 1.68
N HIS A 75 24.16 -3.38 1.76
CA HIS A 75 22.93 -4.11 1.49
C HIS A 75 22.34 -3.83 0.09
N PHE A 76 23.08 -3.14 -0.79
CA PHE A 76 22.66 -2.88 -2.14
C PHE A 76 22.86 -4.12 -3.03
N ASN A 77 21.76 -4.78 -3.35
CA ASN A 77 21.74 -5.93 -4.24
C ASN A 77 20.44 -5.98 -5.06
N PHE A 78 20.31 -6.97 -5.95
CA PHE A 78 19.12 -7.13 -6.78
C PHE A 78 17.83 -7.36 -5.96
N THR A 79 17.92 -7.92 -4.76
CA THR A 79 16.77 -8.11 -3.87
C THR A 79 16.20 -6.77 -3.41
N LEU A 80 17.06 -5.89 -2.85
CA LEU A 80 16.64 -4.54 -2.45
C LEU A 80 16.15 -3.74 -3.67
N LEU A 81 16.90 -3.81 -4.77
CA LEU A 81 16.59 -3.05 -5.99
C LEU A 81 15.23 -3.46 -6.58
N SER A 82 14.92 -4.76 -6.67
CA SER A 82 13.64 -5.23 -7.19
C SER A 82 12.46 -4.82 -6.33
N GLY A 83 12.61 -4.84 -4.99
CA GLY A 83 11.60 -4.32 -4.06
C GLY A 83 11.32 -2.84 -4.28
N VAL A 84 12.39 -2.01 -4.31
CA VAL A 84 12.27 -0.56 -4.52
C VAL A 84 11.72 -0.23 -5.91
N ILE A 85 12.21 -0.87 -6.99
CA ILE A 85 11.73 -0.62 -8.35
C ILE A 85 10.24 -0.98 -8.47
N GLY A 86 9.82 -2.15 -7.97
CA GLY A 86 8.42 -2.53 -7.99
C GLY A 86 7.53 -1.54 -7.25
N PHE A 87 7.94 -1.15 -6.05
CA PHE A 87 7.24 -0.15 -5.23
C PHE A 87 7.10 1.20 -5.95
N VAL A 88 8.21 1.73 -6.49
CA VAL A 88 8.22 3.01 -7.21
C VAL A 88 7.44 2.94 -8.52
N PHE A 89 7.47 1.81 -9.23
CA PHE A 89 6.73 1.64 -10.47
C PHE A 89 5.22 1.75 -10.23
N PHE A 90 4.69 1.04 -9.22
CA PHE A 90 3.27 1.13 -8.88
C PHE A 90 2.88 2.50 -8.32
N GLY A 91 3.78 3.13 -7.56
CA GLY A 91 3.62 4.54 -7.18
C GLY A 91 3.59 5.49 -8.38
N GLY A 92 4.40 5.23 -9.41
CA GLY A 92 4.37 5.95 -10.68
C GLY A 92 3.03 5.84 -11.41
N ILE A 93 2.41 4.65 -11.43
CA ILE A 93 1.05 4.48 -11.98
C ILE A 93 0.07 5.37 -11.24
N GLY A 94 0.10 5.35 -9.91
CA GLY A 94 -0.76 6.20 -9.08
C GLY A 94 -0.47 7.68 -9.27
N PHE A 95 0.80 8.05 -9.40
CA PHE A 95 1.21 9.43 -9.69
C PHE A 95 0.59 9.95 -10.99
N PHE A 96 0.64 9.18 -12.07
CA PHE A 96 0.01 9.59 -13.33
C PHE A 96 -1.50 9.69 -13.21
N ASP A 97 -2.15 8.78 -12.47
CA ASP A 97 -3.58 8.83 -12.22
C ASP A 97 -3.98 10.10 -11.46
N ASP A 98 -3.32 10.37 -10.34
CA ASP A 98 -3.58 11.55 -9.51
C ASP A 98 -3.19 12.85 -10.22
N PHE A 99 -2.08 12.85 -10.95
CA PHE A 99 -1.63 14.00 -11.74
C PHE A 99 -2.69 14.43 -12.76
N ILE A 100 -3.28 13.48 -13.49
CA ILE A 100 -4.35 13.77 -14.45
C ILE A 100 -5.57 14.37 -13.74
N LYS A 101 -5.98 13.83 -12.58
CA LYS A 101 -7.10 14.35 -11.78
C LYS A 101 -6.85 15.79 -11.34
N VAL A 102 -5.67 16.04 -10.77
CA VAL A 102 -5.29 17.34 -10.20
C VAL A 102 -5.11 18.40 -11.30
N PHE A 103 -4.34 18.11 -12.36
CA PHE A 103 -4.05 19.07 -13.41
C PHE A 103 -5.25 19.41 -14.29
N ARG A 104 -6.12 18.41 -14.53
CA ARG A 104 -7.34 18.64 -15.31
C ARG A 104 -8.53 19.08 -14.45
N LYS A 105 -8.33 19.21 -13.12
CA LYS A 105 -9.38 19.58 -12.15
C LYS A 105 -10.65 18.72 -12.35
N GLN A 106 -10.48 17.41 -12.50
CA GLN A 106 -11.54 16.44 -12.72
C GLN A 106 -11.42 15.25 -11.78
N ASN A 107 -12.51 14.50 -11.58
CA ASN A 107 -12.52 13.32 -10.73
C ASN A 107 -12.02 12.05 -11.45
N GLN A 108 -11.86 12.09 -12.77
CA GLN A 108 -11.41 10.95 -13.58
C GLN A 108 -9.92 11.07 -13.89
N GLY A 109 -9.14 10.08 -13.43
CA GLY A 109 -7.73 9.90 -13.78
C GLY A 109 -7.56 9.04 -15.05
N LEU A 110 -6.70 8.04 -14.95
CA LEU A 110 -6.54 7.01 -15.97
C LEU A 110 -7.84 6.18 -16.12
N LYS A 111 -8.17 5.79 -17.34
CA LYS A 111 -9.27 4.83 -17.54
C LYS A 111 -8.92 3.49 -16.89
N SER A 112 -9.91 2.79 -16.32
CA SER A 112 -9.71 1.54 -15.59
C SER A 112 -8.85 0.52 -16.36
N HIS A 113 -9.07 0.38 -17.68
CA HIS A 113 -8.27 -0.54 -18.51
C HIS A 113 -6.81 -0.07 -18.67
N GLN A 114 -6.54 1.25 -18.75
CA GLN A 114 -5.19 1.79 -18.83
C GLN A 114 -4.43 1.52 -17.53
N LYS A 115 -5.07 1.79 -16.39
CA LYS A 115 -4.51 1.50 -15.06
C LYS A 115 -4.20 0.01 -14.92
N PHE A 116 -5.14 -0.86 -15.34
CA PHE A 116 -4.96 -2.31 -15.30
C PHE A 116 -3.79 -2.78 -16.17
N VAL A 117 -3.68 -2.29 -17.43
CA VAL A 117 -2.54 -2.65 -18.32
C VAL A 117 -1.21 -2.22 -17.71
N LEU A 118 -1.12 -1.02 -17.13
CA LEU A 118 0.10 -0.56 -16.47
C LEU A 118 0.46 -1.43 -15.25
N GLN A 119 -0.53 -1.88 -14.48
CA GLN A 119 -0.33 -2.81 -13.36
C GLN A 119 0.17 -4.17 -13.85
N LEU A 120 -0.35 -4.71 -14.97
CA LEU A 120 0.16 -5.93 -15.58
C LEU A 120 1.63 -5.77 -16.01
N LEU A 121 1.97 -4.65 -16.66
CA LEU A 121 3.34 -4.36 -17.06
C LEU A 121 4.26 -4.24 -15.84
N GLY A 122 3.85 -3.53 -14.78
CA GLY A 122 4.63 -3.43 -13.54
C GLY A 122 4.87 -4.78 -12.87
N SER A 123 3.85 -5.63 -12.86
CA SER A 123 3.99 -7.00 -12.32
C SER A 123 4.94 -7.84 -13.17
N ALA A 124 4.88 -7.73 -14.49
CA ALA A 124 5.80 -8.42 -15.40
C ALA A 124 7.26 -7.95 -15.21
N VAL A 125 7.46 -6.64 -15.05
CA VAL A 125 8.78 -6.07 -14.70
C VAL A 125 9.29 -6.66 -13.38
N PHE A 126 8.44 -6.77 -12.36
CA PHE A 126 8.83 -7.39 -11.10
C PHE A 126 9.22 -8.86 -11.29
N VAL A 127 8.46 -9.65 -12.05
CA VAL A 127 8.82 -11.06 -12.36
C VAL A 127 10.21 -11.14 -12.99
N ALA A 128 10.51 -10.26 -13.96
CA ALA A 128 11.84 -10.24 -14.58
C ALA A 128 12.95 -9.91 -13.57
N LEU A 129 12.74 -8.89 -12.72
CA LEU A 129 13.69 -8.52 -11.66
C LEU A 129 13.87 -9.64 -10.62
N PHE A 130 12.78 -10.31 -10.26
CA PHE A 130 12.80 -11.44 -9.34
C PHE A 130 13.68 -12.58 -9.87
N LEU A 131 13.55 -12.94 -11.14
CA LEU A 131 14.39 -13.94 -11.79
C LEU A 131 15.85 -13.50 -11.90
N LEU A 132 16.11 -12.23 -12.23
CA LEU A 132 17.46 -11.66 -12.28
C LEU A 132 18.13 -11.61 -10.90
N SER A 133 17.35 -11.60 -9.81
CA SER A 133 17.90 -11.73 -8.45
C SER A 133 18.39 -13.14 -8.09
N GLY A 134 18.26 -14.11 -9.01
CA GLY A 134 18.64 -15.50 -8.80
C GLY A 134 17.66 -16.32 -7.97
N ARG A 135 16.47 -15.78 -7.68
CA ARG A 135 15.42 -16.47 -6.91
C ARG A 135 14.67 -17.47 -7.78
N ALA A 136 14.32 -18.61 -7.20
CA ALA A 136 13.54 -19.63 -7.90
C ALA A 136 12.07 -19.19 -8.04
N PRO A 137 11.45 -19.36 -9.23
CA PRO A 137 10.03 -19.07 -9.44
C PRO A 137 9.18 -20.20 -8.84
N LEU A 138 9.05 -20.20 -7.54
CA LEU A 138 8.27 -21.18 -6.79
C LEU A 138 7.10 -20.52 -6.08
N ILE A 139 5.98 -21.24 -5.96
CA ILE A 139 4.82 -20.87 -5.15
C ILE A 139 4.52 -22.04 -4.22
N TYR A 140 4.26 -21.73 -2.96
CA TYR A 140 3.71 -22.71 -2.04
C TYR A 140 2.19 -22.76 -2.19
N LEU A 141 1.66 -23.86 -2.74
CA LEU A 141 0.20 -24.06 -2.83
C LEU A 141 -0.28 -24.86 -1.62
N PRO A 142 -1.31 -24.38 -0.87
CA PRO A 142 -1.90 -25.14 0.21
C PRO A 142 -2.32 -26.55 -0.27
N PHE A 143 -2.03 -27.55 0.51
CA PHE A 143 -2.33 -28.99 0.25
C PHE A 143 -1.53 -29.67 -0.88
N ILE A 144 -0.78 -28.90 -1.70
CA ILE A 144 0.03 -29.42 -2.81
C ILE A 144 1.53 -29.32 -2.48
N GLY A 145 1.93 -28.27 -1.78
CA GLY A 145 3.33 -27.97 -1.47
C GLY A 145 3.96 -27.00 -2.47
N GLU A 146 5.27 -27.09 -2.61
CA GLU A 146 6.06 -26.23 -3.49
C GLU A 146 5.87 -26.60 -4.97
N VAL A 147 5.52 -25.62 -5.78
CA VAL A 147 5.36 -25.76 -7.23
C VAL A 147 6.38 -24.88 -7.95
N HIS A 148 7.34 -25.52 -8.60
CA HIS A 148 8.40 -24.88 -9.39
C HIS A 148 7.94 -24.75 -10.85
N ASN A 149 7.17 -23.70 -11.17
CA ASN A 149 6.70 -23.46 -12.53
C ASN A 149 6.65 -21.96 -12.83
N LEU A 150 7.48 -21.52 -13.78
CA LEU A 150 7.61 -20.10 -14.14
C LEU A 150 6.29 -19.48 -14.61
N VAL A 151 5.50 -20.21 -15.41
CA VAL A 151 4.24 -19.67 -15.95
C VAL A 151 3.23 -19.48 -14.83
N LEU A 152 3.08 -20.49 -13.97
CA LEU A 152 2.17 -20.42 -12.82
C LEU A 152 2.62 -19.32 -11.84
N PHE A 153 3.91 -19.23 -11.54
CA PHE A 153 4.49 -18.16 -10.72
C PHE A 153 4.18 -16.77 -11.32
N SER A 154 4.37 -16.60 -12.63
CA SER A 154 4.13 -15.31 -13.28
C SER A 154 2.67 -14.92 -13.22
N ILE A 155 1.75 -15.83 -13.53
CA ILE A 155 0.30 -15.57 -13.47
C ILE A 155 -0.12 -15.24 -12.04
N PHE A 156 0.31 -16.04 -11.06
CA PHE A 156 0.02 -15.80 -9.64
C PHE A 156 0.54 -14.42 -9.19
N THR A 157 1.80 -14.12 -9.50
CA THR A 157 2.46 -12.85 -9.15
C THR A 157 1.69 -11.65 -9.72
N ILE A 158 1.27 -11.72 -10.99
CA ILE A 158 0.50 -10.65 -11.64
C ILE A 158 -0.83 -10.42 -10.90
N ILE A 159 -1.57 -11.48 -10.63
CA ILE A 159 -2.85 -11.41 -9.92
C ILE A 159 -2.64 -10.88 -8.50
N TRP A 160 -1.61 -11.37 -7.82
CA TRP A 160 -1.31 -11.04 -6.42
C TRP A 160 -0.94 -9.58 -6.24
N ILE A 161 0.02 -9.09 -7.03
CA ILE A 161 0.47 -7.69 -6.96
C ILE A 161 -0.67 -6.74 -7.38
N THR A 162 -1.35 -7.03 -8.49
CA THR A 162 -2.47 -6.20 -8.94
C THR A 162 -3.61 -6.20 -7.92
N GLY A 163 -3.93 -7.35 -7.35
CA GLY A 163 -4.97 -7.51 -6.34
C GLY A 163 -4.69 -6.68 -5.10
N PHE A 164 -3.53 -6.83 -4.48
CA PHE A 164 -3.17 -6.08 -3.27
C PHE A 164 -2.91 -4.60 -3.52
N SER A 165 -2.38 -4.23 -4.68
CA SER A 165 -2.28 -2.83 -5.09
C SER A 165 -3.64 -2.13 -5.05
N ASN A 166 -4.67 -2.75 -5.64
CA ASN A 166 -6.02 -2.20 -5.60
C ASN A 166 -6.69 -2.35 -4.22
N ALA A 167 -6.38 -3.39 -3.43
CA ALA A 167 -6.94 -3.59 -2.11
C ALA A 167 -6.54 -2.48 -1.13
N VAL A 168 -5.26 -2.08 -1.12
CA VAL A 168 -4.82 -0.94 -0.30
C VAL A 168 -5.40 0.37 -0.82
N ASN A 169 -5.54 0.54 -2.14
CA ASN A 169 -6.18 1.71 -2.73
C ASN A 169 -7.65 1.84 -2.32
N LEU A 170 -8.41 0.72 -2.27
CA LEU A 170 -9.77 0.70 -1.73
C LEU A 170 -9.84 1.03 -0.24
N THR A 171 -8.79 0.77 0.52
CA THR A 171 -8.72 1.05 1.96
C THR A 171 -8.41 2.52 2.26
N ASP A 172 -7.87 3.28 1.29
CA ASP A 172 -7.49 4.70 1.45
C ASP A 172 -8.70 5.66 1.36
N GLY A 173 -9.77 5.35 2.11
CA GLY A 173 -10.99 6.15 2.14
C GLY A 173 -11.15 7.04 3.38
N LEU A 174 -10.37 6.80 4.44
CA LEU A 174 -10.43 7.54 5.72
C LEU A 174 -9.05 8.03 6.14
N ASP A 175 -9.04 9.19 6.83
CA ASP A 175 -7.81 9.82 7.33
C ASP A 175 -7.00 8.85 8.21
N GLY A 176 -5.81 8.46 7.74
CA GLY A 176 -4.90 7.57 8.46
C GLY A 176 -5.22 6.07 8.38
N LEU A 177 -6.31 5.61 7.74
CA LEU A 177 -6.69 4.19 7.72
C LEU A 177 -5.66 3.34 6.98
N ALA A 178 -5.45 3.62 5.69
CA ALA A 178 -4.48 2.88 4.89
C ALA A 178 -3.06 3.01 5.44
N THR A 179 -2.69 4.19 5.95
CA THR A 179 -1.38 4.44 6.56
C THR A 179 -1.16 3.57 7.80
N SER A 180 -2.10 3.58 8.75
CA SER A 180 -1.96 2.84 10.03
C SER A 180 -1.95 1.33 9.82
N THR A 181 -2.84 0.81 8.98
CA THR A 181 -2.90 -0.62 8.66
C THR A 181 -1.66 -1.09 7.89
N SER A 182 -1.12 -0.25 7.00
CA SER A 182 0.14 -0.53 6.31
C SER A 182 1.35 -0.54 7.24
N ILE A 183 1.41 0.36 8.24
CA ILE A 183 2.49 0.33 9.26
C ILE A 183 2.51 -1.03 9.97
N VAL A 184 1.36 -1.55 10.37
CA VAL A 184 1.25 -2.88 11.01
C VAL A 184 1.75 -3.97 10.06
N ALA A 185 1.28 -3.98 8.81
CA ALA A 185 1.63 -5.01 7.83
C ALA A 185 3.14 -5.01 7.48
N TYR A 186 3.69 -3.84 7.15
CA TYR A 186 5.12 -3.71 6.83
C TYR A 186 6.01 -3.98 8.05
N GLY A 187 5.59 -3.57 9.26
CA GLY A 187 6.29 -3.89 10.51
C GLY A 187 6.37 -5.40 10.75
N THR A 188 5.29 -6.12 10.43
CA THR A 188 5.28 -7.58 10.50
C THR A 188 6.21 -8.22 9.49
N TYR A 189 6.19 -7.76 8.24
CA TYR A 189 7.11 -8.27 7.24
C TYR A 189 8.57 -7.90 7.53
N ALA A 190 8.84 -6.77 8.18
CA ALA A 190 10.17 -6.45 8.70
C ALA A 190 10.65 -7.52 9.72
N PHE A 191 9.77 -7.91 10.64
CA PHE A 191 10.05 -8.99 11.60
C PHE A 191 10.28 -10.33 10.91
N LEU A 192 9.40 -10.75 9.98
CA LEU A 192 9.55 -12.00 9.23
C LEU A 192 10.84 -12.03 8.41
N ALA A 193 11.18 -10.93 7.74
CA ALA A 193 12.40 -10.81 6.97
C ALA A 193 13.66 -10.97 7.85
N LEU A 194 13.64 -10.43 9.07
CA LEU A 194 14.72 -10.60 10.03
C LEU A 194 14.81 -12.05 10.51
N HIS A 195 13.69 -12.69 10.81
CA HIS A 195 13.64 -14.09 11.21
C HIS A 195 14.18 -15.02 10.11
N SER A 196 13.82 -14.74 8.87
CA SER A 196 14.31 -15.46 7.68
C SER A 196 15.72 -15.04 7.23
N LYS A 197 16.42 -14.18 7.99
CA LYS A 197 17.76 -13.63 7.69
C LYS A 197 17.85 -12.92 6.34
N GLN A 198 16.74 -12.39 5.83
CA GLN A 198 16.66 -11.63 4.59
C GLN A 198 16.78 -10.12 4.91
N VAL A 199 18.00 -9.69 5.20
CA VAL A 199 18.28 -8.35 5.75
C VAL A 199 17.88 -7.24 4.78
N GLU A 200 18.03 -7.42 3.48
CA GLU A 200 17.69 -6.43 2.46
C GLU A 200 16.18 -6.17 2.40
N ILE A 201 15.38 -7.21 2.59
CA ILE A 201 13.93 -7.07 2.65
C ILE A 201 13.52 -6.37 3.96
N ALA A 202 14.14 -6.76 5.08
CA ALA A 202 13.94 -6.07 6.36
C ALA A 202 14.30 -4.57 6.24
N PHE A 203 15.42 -4.27 5.61
CA PHE A 203 15.90 -2.91 5.37
C PHE A 203 14.87 -2.06 4.61
N PHE A 204 14.32 -2.62 3.53
CA PHE A 204 13.24 -1.98 2.78
C PHE A 204 11.98 -1.78 3.64
N CYS A 205 11.53 -2.80 4.38
CA CYS A 205 10.37 -2.71 5.25
C CYS A 205 10.53 -1.63 6.33
N PHE A 206 11.70 -1.55 6.97
CA PHE A 206 11.99 -0.50 7.96
C PHE A 206 11.96 0.89 7.35
N SER A 207 12.45 1.04 6.11
CA SER A 207 12.34 2.32 5.38
C SER A 207 10.87 2.69 5.13
N VAL A 208 10.04 1.72 4.69
CA VAL A 208 8.60 1.97 4.47
C VAL A 208 7.91 2.36 5.78
N VAL A 209 8.15 1.63 6.87
CA VAL A 209 7.58 1.95 8.19
C VAL A 209 7.97 3.36 8.63
N GLY A 210 9.26 3.73 8.49
CA GLY A 210 9.72 5.08 8.80
C GLY A 210 9.00 6.17 8.00
N GLY A 211 8.90 5.98 6.68
CA GLY A 211 8.17 6.89 5.79
C GLY A 211 6.70 7.04 6.16
N LEU A 212 6.03 5.91 6.46
CA LEU A 212 4.61 5.91 6.85
C LEU A 212 4.36 6.55 8.21
N ILE A 213 5.22 6.33 9.20
CA ILE A 213 5.11 7.02 10.51
C ILE A 213 5.27 8.53 10.30
N GLY A 214 6.23 8.96 9.48
CA GLY A 214 6.40 10.38 9.13
C GLY A 214 5.19 10.95 8.41
N PHE A 215 4.63 10.24 7.45
CA PHE A 215 3.43 10.64 6.72
C PHE A 215 2.18 10.68 7.60
N LEU A 216 2.03 9.74 8.54
CA LEU A 216 0.87 9.67 9.44
C LEU A 216 0.70 10.95 10.28
N MET A 217 1.78 11.66 10.60
CA MET A 217 1.72 12.94 11.32
C MET A 217 0.93 14.03 10.55
N PHE A 218 0.80 13.88 9.23
CA PHE A 218 0.06 14.80 8.37
C PHE A 218 -1.24 14.20 7.84
N ASN A 219 -1.34 12.87 7.80
CA ASN A 219 -2.49 12.14 7.30
C ASN A 219 -3.49 11.74 8.41
N TRP A 220 -3.09 11.85 9.71
CA TRP A 220 -4.00 11.61 10.82
C TRP A 220 -5.12 12.65 10.88
N LYS A 221 -6.30 12.23 11.35
CA LYS A 221 -7.50 13.07 11.47
C LYS A 221 -7.31 14.29 12.39
N PRO A 222 -7.57 15.53 11.95
CA PRO A 222 -7.96 15.91 10.59
C PRO A 222 -6.76 15.94 9.64
N ALA A 223 -6.86 15.24 8.51
CA ALA A 223 -5.76 15.12 7.57
C ALA A 223 -5.39 16.47 6.93
N LYS A 224 -4.10 16.77 6.88
CA LYS A 224 -3.54 17.95 6.19
C LYS A 224 -3.26 17.67 4.72
N ILE A 225 -3.15 16.38 4.38
CA ILE A 225 -2.93 15.86 3.03
C ILE A 225 -3.43 14.41 2.94
N PHE A 226 -4.01 14.03 1.80
CA PHE A 226 -4.38 12.65 1.50
C PHE A 226 -3.26 11.92 0.78
N MET A 227 -3.22 10.60 0.97
CA MET A 227 -2.20 9.73 0.38
C MET A 227 -2.26 9.76 -1.16
N GLY A 228 -3.44 9.58 -1.71
CA GLY A 228 -3.67 9.44 -3.14
C GLY A 228 -3.30 8.07 -3.69
N ASP A 229 -3.60 7.88 -4.98
CA ASP A 229 -3.31 6.63 -5.68
C ASP A 229 -1.80 6.35 -5.76
N VAL A 230 -0.98 7.41 -5.78
CA VAL A 230 0.48 7.30 -5.78
C VAL A 230 1.01 6.51 -4.58
N GLY A 231 0.47 6.75 -3.39
CA GLY A 231 0.90 6.04 -2.18
C GLY A 231 0.23 4.69 -2.03
N SER A 232 -1.09 4.64 -2.18
CA SER A 232 -1.88 3.44 -1.90
C SER A 232 -1.58 2.28 -2.87
N LEU A 233 -1.38 2.56 -4.18
CA LEU A 233 -0.99 1.54 -5.15
C LEU A 233 0.41 0.99 -4.87
N ALA A 234 1.36 1.87 -4.51
CA ALA A 234 2.71 1.47 -4.15
C ALA A 234 2.72 0.57 -2.90
N LEU A 235 1.99 0.95 -1.86
CA LEU A 235 1.95 0.19 -0.61
C LEU A 235 1.37 -1.21 -0.82
N GLY A 236 0.27 -1.33 -1.55
CA GLY A 236 -0.32 -2.63 -1.81
C GLY A 236 0.57 -3.53 -2.68
N ALA A 237 1.15 -2.99 -3.74
CA ALA A 237 2.11 -3.71 -4.57
C ALA A 237 3.36 -4.12 -3.77
N GLY A 238 3.90 -3.23 -2.94
CA GLY A 238 5.05 -3.50 -2.09
C GLY A 238 4.81 -4.65 -1.10
N LEU A 239 3.63 -4.72 -0.44
CA LEU A 239 3.26 -5.84 0.42
C LEU A 239 3.23 -7.16 -0.34
N ALA A 240 2.61 -7.19 -1.52
CA ALA A 240 2.57 -8.37 -2.36
C ALA A 240 3.97 -8.80 -2.82
N ILE A 241 4.81 -7.86 -3.24
CA ILE A 241 6.21 -8.08 -3.63
C ILE A 241 7.00 -8.69 -2.47
N ILE A 242 6.91 -8.13 -1.27
CA ILE A 242 7.62 -8.63 -0.10
C ILE A 242 7.17 -10.03 0.27
N SER A 243 5.86 -10.32 0.24
CA SER A 243 5.35 -11.66 0.53
C SER A 243 5.87 -12.73 -0.43
N LEU A 244 5.97 -12.38 -1.74
CA LEU A 244 6.57 -13.23 -2.77
C LEU A 244 8.09 -13.42 -2.56
N MET A 245 8.81 -12.34 -2.23
CA MET A 245 10.25 -12.39 -2.00
C MET A 245 10.62 -13.21 -0.76
N LEU A 246 9.75 -13.29 0.22
CA LEU A 246 9.94 -14.10 1.43
C LEU A 246 9.43 -15.54 1.26
N HIS A 247 8.75 -15.86 0.17
CA HIS A 247 8.01 -17.12 -0.03
C HIS A 247 6.97 -17.38 1.06
N HIS A 248 6.35 -16.30 1.52
CA HIS A 248 5.25 -16.28 2.50
C HIS A 248 4.01 -15.62 1.90
N GLU A 249 3.64 -16.00 0.66
CA GLU A 249 2.57 -15.34 -0.10
C GLU A 249 1.27 -15.32 0.69
N TRP A 250 0.83 -16.48 1.17
CA TRP A 250 -0.45 -16.65 1.87
C TRP A 250 -0.51 -15.93 3.22
N SER A 251 0.64 -15.64 3.84
CA SER A 251 0.67 -14.86 5.06
C SER A 251 0.06 -13.48 4.87
N LEU A 252 0.11 -12.93 3.64
CA LEU A 252 -0.45 -11.62 3.35
C LEU A 252 -1.98 -11.58 3.49
N LEU A 253 -2.69 -12.71 3.37
CA LEU A 253 -4.13 -12.75 3.64
C LEU A 253 -4.46 -12.45 5.11
N GLY A 254 -3.61 -12.89 6.04
CA GLY A 254 -3.80 -12.62 7.46
C GLY A 254 -3.14 -11.32 7.92
N ILE A 255 -1.90 -11.04 7.49
CA ILE A 255 -1.19 -9.78 7.79
C ILE A 255 -1.93 -8.58 7.19
N GLY A 256 -2.45 -8.74 5.97
CA GLY A 256 -3.24 -7.77 5.24
C GLY A 256 -4.74 -7.94 5.38
N ILE A 257 -5.24 -8.59 6.45
CA ILE A 257 -6.66 -8.95 6.60
C ILE A 257 -7.62 -7.77 6.40
N VAL A 258 -7.22 -6.58 6.81
CA VAL A 258 -8.04 -5.37 6.61
C VAL A 258 -8.23 -5.09 5.12
N PHE A 259 -7.17 -5.12 4.33
CA PHE A 259 -7.22 -4.91 2.88
C PHE A 259 -8.06 -5.98 2.19
N VAL A 260 -7.97 -7.23 2.67
CA VAL A 260 -8.78 -8.36 2.19
C VAL A 260 -10.26 -8.13 2.48
N LEU A 261 -10.62 -7.72 3.70
CA LEU A 261 -12.01 -7.46 4.11
C LEU A 261 -12.61 -6.27 3.35
N GLU A 262 -11.84 -5.19 3.15
CA GLU A 262 -12.26 -4.04 2.35
C GLU A 262 -12.59 -4.47 0.91
N THR A 263 -11.70 -5.19 0.27
CA THR A 263 -11.88 -5.70 -1.09
C THR A 263 -13.04 -6.69 -1.19
N ALA A 264 -13.11 -7.65 -0.25
CA ALA A 264 -14.19 -8.63 -0.20
C ALA A 264 -15.55 -7.96 -0.06
N SER A 265 -15.66 -6.92 0.77
CA SER A 265 -16.90 -6.17 0.94
C SER A 265 -17.39 -5.53 -0.36
N VAL A 266 -16.47 -5.01 -1.18
CA VAL A 266 -16.79 -4.44 -2.50
C VAL A 266 -17.25 -5.53 -3.46
N ILE A 267 -16.52 -6.65 -3.52
CA ILE A 267 -16.87 -7.78 -4.40
C ILE A 267 -18.25 -8.32 -4.04
N ILE A 268 -18.51 -8.57 -2.74
CA ILE A 268 -19.81 -9.07 -2.25
C ILE A 268 -20.93 -8.08 -2.58
N GLN A 269 -20.73 -6.79 -2.30
CA GLN A 269 -21.73 -5.75 -2.57
C GLN A 269 -22.08 -5.65 -4.06
N VAL A 270 -21.05 -5.56 -4.92
CA VAL A 270 -21.25 -5.42 -6.38
C VAL A 270 -21.92 -6.67 -6.95
N THR A 271 -21.48 -7.86 -6.53
CA THR A 271 -22.04 -9.13 -7.00
C THR A 271 -23.49 -9.27 -6.56
N SER A 272 -23.80 -9.03 -5.28
CA SER A 272 -25.18 -9.10 -4.77
C SER A 272 -26.09 -8.11 -5.49
N PHE A 273 -25.64 -6.86 -5.65
CA PHE A 273 -26.44 -5.84 -6.34
C PHE A 273 -26.69 -6.18 -7.81
N LYS A 274 -25.71 -6.68 -8.54
CA LYS A 274 -25.88 -7.12 -9.93
C LYS A 274 -26.80 -8.32 -10.09
N LEU A 275 -26.75 -9.29 -9.15
CA LEU A 275 -27.54 -10.52 -9.23
C LEU A 275 -28.95 -10.39 -8.65
N THR A 276 -29.13 -9.59 -7.61
CA THR A 276 -30.38 -9.56 -6.83
C THR A 276 -31.02 -8.18 -6.72
N GLY A 277 -30.34 -7.11 -7.15
CA GLY A 277 -30.77 -5.73 -6.94
C GLY A 277 -30.68 -5.25 -5.48
N LYS A 278 -30.18 -6.09 -4.56
CA LYS A 278 -30.14 -5.78 -3.11
C LYS A 278 -28.72 -5.50 -2.63
N ARG A 279 -28.59 -4.54 -1.71
CA ARG A 279 -27.33 -4.23 -1.02
C ARG A 279 -27.16 -5.14 0.18
N VAL A 280 -25.96 -5.70 0.38
CA VAL A 280 -25.57 -6.44 1.60
C VAL A 280 -25.12 -5.46 2.69
N PHE A 281 -24.27 -4.51 2.32
CA PHE A 281 -23.78 -3.46 3.22
C PHE A 281 -24.51 -2.14 2.92
N LYS A 282 -24.60 -1.23 3.89
CA LYS A 282 -25.14 0.12 3.66
C LYS A 282 -24.35 0.84 2.57
N MET A 283 -23.02 0.67 2.59
CA MET A 283 -22.08 1.15 1.57
C MET A 283 -20.83 0.25 1.55
N SER A 284 -20.12 0.17 0.44
CA SER A 284 -18.80 -0.45 0.32
C SER A 284 -17.81 0.56 -0.26
N PRO A 285 -16.52 0.45 0.08
CA PRO A 285 -15.87 -0.50 0.99
C PRO A 285 -16.41 -0.48 2.43
N ILE A 286 -16.04 -1.50 3.25
CA ILE A 286 -16.72 -1.76 4.54
C ILE A 286 -16.50 -0.64 5.58
N HIS A 287 -15.43 0.14 5.51
CA HIS A 287 -15.24 1.29 6.39
C HIS A 287 -16.40 2.30 6.26
N HIS A 288 -16.93 2.53 5.05
CA HIS A 288 -18.10 3.39 4.83
C HIS A 288 -19.39 2.80 5.42
N HIS A 289 -19.51 1.47 5.47
CA HIS A 289 -20.64 0.84 6.18
C HIS A 289 -20.65 1.25 7.65
N PHE A 290 -19.49 1.23 8.31
CA PHE A 290 -19.39 1.63 9.73
C PHE A 290 -19.59 3.13 9.92
N GLU A 291 -19.14 4.00 9.00
CA GLU A 291 -19.51 5.42 9.02
C GLU A 291 -21.04 5.60 8.97
N MET A 292 -21.72 4.90 8.06
CA MET A 292 -23.19 4.91 7.94
C MET A 292 -23.91 4.25 9.13
N CYS A 293 -23.18 3.50 9.97
CA CYS A 293 -23.66 3.00 11.26
C CYS A 293 -23.40 4.00 12.41
N GLY A 294 -22.85 5.19 12.11
CA GLY A 294 -22.60 6.25 13.09
C GLY A 294 -21.27 6.14 13.83
N TRP A 295 -20.33 5.32 13.37
CA TRP A 295 -19.00 5.28 13.96
C TRP A 295 -18.20 6.50 13.55
N LYS A 296 -17.46 7.06 14.50
CA LYS A 296 -16.50 8.14 14.22
C LYS A 296 -15.30 7.58 13.46
N GLU A 297 -14.76 8.34 12.51
CA GLU A 297 -13.63 7.96 11.67
C GLU A 297 -12.43 7.43 12.46
N VAL A 298 -12.01 8.14 13.51
CA VAL A 298 -10.92 7.70 14.40
C VAL A 298 -11.20 6.34 15.04
N LYS A 299 -12.45 6.05 15.44
CA LYS A 299 -12.83 4.75 15.99
C LYS A 299 -12.67 3.66 14.94
N ILE A 300 -13.07 3.90 13.69
CA ILE A 300 -12.91 2.94 12.60
C ILE A 300 -11.44 2.64 12.38
N VAL A 301 -10.59 3.67 12.27
CA VAL A 301 -9.14 3.52 12.07
C VAL A 301 -8.50 2.70 13.19
N LEU A 302 -8.82 2.99 14.46
CA LEU A 302 -8.27 2.26 15.60
C LEU A 302 -8.72 0.79 15.63
N VAL A 303 -10.02 0.53 15.39
CA VAL A 303 -10.56 -0.85 15.37
C VAL A 303 -9.96 -1.63 14.21
N PHE A 304 -9.87 -1.05 13.01
CA PHE A 304 -9.30 -1.72 11.85
C PHE A 304 -7.80 -1.98 12.03
N SER A 305 -7.06 -1.03 12.61
CA SER A 305 -5.65 -1.26 12.96
C SER A 305 -5.49 -2.39 13.99
N LEU A 306 -6.40 -2.49 14.97
CA LEU A 306 -6.43 -3.59 15.93
C LEU A 306 -6.75 -4.93 15.25
N VAL A 307 -7.72 -4.95 14.32
CA VAL A 307 -8.04 -6.16 13.51
C VAL A 307 -6.81 -6.58 12.69
N GLY A 308 -6.10 -5.63 12.07
CA GLY A 308 -4.84 -5.88 11.38
C GLY A 308 -3.78 -6.48 12.31
N LEU A 309 -3.63 -5.94 13.51
CA LEU A 309 -2.68 -6.45 14.52
C LEU A 309 -3.05 -7.87 14.97
N ILE A 310 -4.33 -8.15 15.22
CA ILE A 310 -4.82 -9.49 15.59
C ILE A 310 -4.56 -10.47 14.44
N GLY A 311 -4.90 -10.10 13.19
CA GLY A 311 -4.63 -10.93 12.01
C GLY A 311 -3.14 -11.25 11.86
N THR A 312 -2.28 -10.26 12.10
CA THR A 312 -0.83 -10.42 12.16
C THR A 312 -0.40 -11.44 13.22
N LEU A 313 -0.86 -11.29 14.47
CA LEU A 313 -0.49 -12.19 15.57
C LEU A 313 -0.93 -13.63 15.30
N ILE A 314 -2.15 -13.82 14.80
CA ILE A 314 -2.64 -15.15 14.39
C ILE A 314 -1.75 -15.74 13.28
N THR A 315 -1.42 -14.94 12.28
CA THR A 315 -0.59 -15.38 11.16
C THR A 315 0.81 -15.79 11.62
N LEU A 316 1.43 -15.00 12.50
CA LEU A 316 2.76 -15.31 13.06
C LEU A 316 2.80 -16.60 13.90
N VAL A 317 1.67 -17.00 14.47
CA VAL A 317 1.56 -18.29 15.20
C VAL A 317 1.39 -19.47 14.23
N LEU A 318 0.84 -19.23 13.03
CA LEU A 318 0.54 -20.28 12.04
C LEU A 318 1.69 -20.57 11.08
N ILE A 319 2.69 -19.69 10.97
CA ILE A 319 3.88 -19.83 10.09
C ILE A 319 5.15 -20.03 10.91
#